data_4872808e1b5260df7a0eeff48a6d32a8
#
_entry.id   4872808e1b5260df7a0eeff48a6d32a8
#
_cell.length_a   1.000
_cell.length_b   1.000
_cell.length_c   1.000
_cell.angle_alpha   90.00
_cell.angle_beta   90.00
_cell.angle_gamma   90.00
#
_symmetry.space_group_name_H-M   'P 1'
#
loop_
_entity.id
_entity.type
_entity.pdbx_description
1 polymer ?
#
loop_
_entity_poly.entity_id
_entity_poly.type
_entity_poly.pdbx_seq_one_letter_code
_entity_poly.pdbx_strand_id
1 'polypeptide(L)'
;MKSITKILFFFIFFIYSNNSSSNTITIIYTVDNNPITNVEINNEIIYLKLLSEELRNMDNEALVVYAAKSILREKIKEIEVLKYFKFGLNNEVVNQNLIELISSLGIKDLSEFETEIKNLNLTKEFVKKKIEIEILWNQIIFNKYKNKLSIDEEKIKKDLIESLKNSKGEVEEYYLYEILFSPTSTSKIEEDQEKIKKSISEIGFENTARIFSISTS
;
A
#
# COMPACT_ATOMS: atom_id res chain seq x y z
N MET A 1 -36.99 -51.36 24.45
CA MET A 1 -36.99 -49.92 24.37
C MET A 1 -35.63 -49.28 24.58
N LYS A 2 -34.81 -49.67 25.53
CA LYS A 2 -33.46 -49.03 25.80
C LYS A 2 -32.43 -49.22 24.69
N SER A 3 -32.55 -50.22 23.82
CA SER A 3 -31.58 -50.45 22.70
C SER A 3 -31.86 -49.58 21.49
N ILE A 4 -33.13 -49.33 21.16
CA ILE A 4 -33.54 -48.48 20.02
C ILE A 4 -33.16 -47.01 20.22
N THR A 5 -33.26 -46.53 21.47
CA THR A 5 -32.90 -45.16 21.84
C THR A 5 -31.39 -44.90 21.68
N LYS A 6 -30.55 -45.90 21.95
CA LYS A 6 -29.08 -45.80 21.76
C LYS A 6 -28.70 -45.79 20.29
N ILE A 7 -29.40 -46.55 19.45
CA ILE A 7 -29.16 -46.58 18.00
C ILE A 7 -29.62 -45.28 17.36
N LEU A 8 -30.74 -44.70 17.81
CA LEU A 8 -31.22 -43.39 17.31
C LEU A 8 -30.27 -42.26 17.71
N PHE A 9 -29.68 -42.29 18.92
CA PHE A 9 -28.72 -41.29 19.36
C PHE A 9 -27.38 -41.37 18.60
N PHE A 10 -26.95 -42.55 18.20
CA PHE A 10 -25.77 -42.77 17.40
C PHE A 10 -25.95 -42.29 15.95
N PHE A 11 -27.16 -42.41 15.41
CA PHE A 11 -27.48 -41.93 14.05
C PHE A 11 -27.60 -40.43 13.98
N ILE A 12 -28.07 -39.75 15.02
CA ILE A 12 -28.11 -38.29 15.11
C ILE A 12 -26.69 -37.69 15.16
N PHE A 13 -25.76 -38.38 15.86
CA PHE A 13 -24.36 -37.92 15.93
C PHE A 13 -23.64 -37.99 14.57
N PHE A 14 -24.04 -38.90 13.67
CA PHE A 14 -23.46 -39.05 12.36
C PHE A 14 -23.93 -38.00 11.35
N ILE A 15 -25.08 -37.35 11.59
CA ILE A 15 -25.64 -36.33 10.68
C ILE A 15 -24.97 -34.96 10.92
N TYR A 16 -24.39 -34.71 12.11
CA TYR A 16 -23.73 -33.43 12.45
C TYR A 16 -22.27 -33.31 12.00
N SER A 17 -21.70 -34.36 11.39
CA SER A 17 -20.25 -34.42 11.14
C SER A 17 -19.80 -33.91 9.77
N ASN A 18 -20.65 -33.34 8.90
CA ASN A 18 -20.31 -33.08 7.50
C ASN A 18 -20.51 -31.62 7.03
N ASN A 19 -20.19 -30.64 7.88
CA ASN A 19 -20.01 -29.26 7.38
C ASN A 19 -18.54 -28.85 7.48
N SER A 20 -17.64 -29.67 6.98
CA SER A 20 -16.29 -29.20 6.66
C SER A 20 -16.35 -28.49 5.31
N SER A 21 -16.50 -27.17 5.34
CA SER A 21 -16.33 -26.33 4.17
C SER A 21 -14.85 -26.35 3.81
N SER A 22 -14.43 -27.36 3.08
CA SER A 22 -13.09 -27.44 2.52
C SER A 22 -12.97 -26.37 1.43
N ASN A 23 -12.27 -25.27 1.74
CA ASN A 23 -11.87 -24.35 0.70
C ASN A 23 -10.94 -25.08 -0.26
N THR A 24 -11.47 -25.51 -1.40
CA THR A 24 -10.72 -26.23 -2.42
C THR A 24 -9.64 -25.30 -2.98
N ILE A 25 -8.38 -25.67 -2.84
CA ILE A 25 -7.27 -24.95 -3.46
C ILE A 25 -7.27 -25.34 -4.95
N THR A 26 -7.42 -24.34 -5.82
CA THR A 26 -7.46 -24.52 -7.27
C THR A 26 -6.36 -23.69 -7.91
N ILE A 27 -5.63 -24.29 -8.85
CA ILE A 27 -4.65 -23.57 -9.68
C ILE A 27 -5.42 -22.78 -10.73
N ILE A 28 -5.21 -21.46 -10.76
CA ILE A 28 -5.86 -20.54 -11.71
C ILE A 28 -4.93 -20.22 -12.86
N TYR A 29 -3.64 -20.02 -12.58
CA TYR A 29 -2.59 -19.73 -13.58
C TYR A 29 -1.33 -20.52 -13.26
N THR A 30 -0.44 -20.63 -14.25
CA THR A 30 0.90 -21.21 -14.08
C THR A 30 1.91 -20.35 -14.83
N VAL A 31 3.03 -20.03 -14.19
CA VAL A 31 4.16 -19.29 -14.77
C VAL A 31 5.39 -20.17 -14.63
N ASP A 32 6.00 -20.63 -15.71
CA ASP A 32 7.18 -21.52 -15.71
C ASP A 32 7.07 -22.66 -14.67
N ASN A 33 5.98 -23.42 -14.71
CA ASN A 33 5.65 -24.48 -13.75
C ASN A 33 5.39 -24.03 -12.30
N ASN A 34 5.35 -22.74 -12.02
CA ASN A 34 4.98 -22.20 -10.71
C ASN A 34 3.47 -21.90 -10.71
N PRO A 35 2.65 -22.61 -9.93
CA PRO A 35 1.23 -22.39 -9.90
C PRO A 35 0.90 -21.08 -9.16
N ILE A 36 -0.18 -20.44 -9.60
CA ILE A 36 -0.88 -19.37 -8.89
C ILE A 36 -2.28 -19.88 -8.56
N THR A 37 -2.61 -19.90 -7.29
CA THR A 37 -3.83 -20.48 -6.77
C THR A 37 -4.89 -19.41 -6.50
N ASN A 38 -6.15 -19.84 -6.36
CA ASN A 38 -7.25 -19.01 -5.90
C ASN A 38 -6.95 -18.38 -4.50
N VAL A 39 -6.21 -19.08 -3.64
CA VAL A 39 -5.82 -18.58 -2.32
C VAL A 39 -4.82 -17.42 -2.46
N GLU A 40 -3.83 -17.54 -3.33
CA GLU A 40 -2.87 -16.46 -3.60
C GLU A 40 -3.57 -15.23 -4.19
N ILE A 41 -4.50 -15.41 -5.14
CA ILE A 41 -5.29 -14.29 -5.68
C ILE A 41 -6.14 -13.64 -4.58
N ASN A 42 -6.76 -14.41 -3.71
CA ASN A 42 -7.54 -13.85 -2.61
C ASN A 42 -6.67 -13.06 -1.61
N ASN A 43 -5.50 -13.58 -1.26
CA ASN A 43 -4.53 -12.87 -0.40
C ASN A 43 -4.06 -11.58 -1.07
N GLU A 44 -3.86 -11.60 -2.38
CA GLU A 44 -3.51 -10.39 -3.15
C GLU A 44 -4.64 -9.35 -3.12
N ILE A 45 -5.90 -9.75 -3.29
CA ILE A 45 -7.06 -8.87 -3.16
C ILE A 45 -7.07 -8.18 -1.78
N ILE A 46 -6.87 -8.96 -0.72
CA ILE A 46 -6.86 -8.45 0.65
C ILE A 46 -5.71 -7.45 0.83
N TYR A 47 -4.52 -7.81 0.35
CA TYR A 47 -3.35 -6.95 0.42
C TYR A 47 -3.54 -5.63 -0.34
N LEU A 48 -4.06 -5.69 -1.55
CA LEU A 48 -4.35 -4.51 -2.37
C LEU A 48 -5.37 -3.58 -1.71
N LYS A 49 -6.40 -4.12 -1.08
CA LYS A 49 -7.38 -3.36 -0.30
C LYS A 49 -6.77 -2.71 0.95
N LEU A 50 -5.76 -3.33 1.54
CA LEU A 50 -4.99 -2.72 2.63
C LEU A 50 -4.21 -1.51 2.15
N LEU A 51 -3.61 -1.58 0.96
CA LEU A 51 -2.76 -0.53 0.42
C LEU A 51 -3.51 0.69 -0.12
N SER A 52 -4.76 0.54 -0.58
CA SER A 52 -5.48 1.61 -1.28
C SER A 52 -6.97 1.62 -0.95
N GLU A 53 -7.43 2.80 -0.55
CA GLU A 53 -8.86 3.04 -0.34
C GLU A 53 -9.66 2.96 -1.65
N GLU A 54 -9.08 3.39 -2.77
CA GLU A 54 -9.69 3.27 -4.09
C GLU A 54 -9.97 1.80 -4.44
N LEU A 55 -9.03 0.89 -4.15
CA LEU A 55 -9.20 -0.53 -4.39
C LEU A 55 -10.20 -1.19 -3.44
N ARG A 56 -10.45 -0.61 -2.25
CA ARG A 56 -11.52 -1.06 -1.35
C ARG A 56 -12.90 -0.86 -1.95
N ASN A 57 -13.07 0.22 -2.72
CA ASN A 57 -14.33 0.63 -3.32
C ASN A 57 -14.51 0.13 -4.76
N MET A 58 -13.50 -0.57 -5.31
CA MET A 58 -13.55 -1.12 -6.66
C MET A 58 -14.57 -2.27 -6.76
N ASP A 59 -15.22 -2.39 -7.93
CA ASP A 59 -16.05 -3.54 -8.24
C ASP A 59 -15.28 -4.87 -8.07
N ASN A 60 -15.96 -5.89 -7.51
CA ASN A 60 -15.31 -7.15 -7.17
C ASN A 60 -14.75 -7.88 -8.38
N GLU A 61 -15.43 -7.88 -9.54
CA GLU A 61 -14.94 -8.54 -10.74
C GLU A 61 -13.68 -7.84 -11.27
N ALA A 62 -13.70 -6.50 -11.33
CA ALA A 62 -12.55 -5.70 -11.72
C ALA A 62 -11.36 -5.90 -10.76
N LEU A 63 -11.62 -5.98 -9.46
CA LEU A 63 -10.60 -6.20 -8.44
C LEU A 63 -9.95 -7.58 -8.56
N VAL A 64 -10.73 -8.64 -8.84
CA VAL A 64 -10.17 -9.99 -9.09
C VAL A 64 -9.24 -9.97 -10.29
N VAL A 65 -9.62 -9.32 -11.39
CA VAL A 65 -8.77 -9.18 -12.59
C VAL A 65 -7.51 -8.39 -12.29
N TYR A 66 -7.63 -7.31 -11.50
CA TYR A 66 -6.50 -6.49 -11.09
C TYR A 66 -5.52 -7.29 -10.22
N ALA A 67 -6.02 -8.00 -9.20
CA ALA A 67 -5.24 -8.84 -8.32
C ALA A 67 -4.55 -9.99 -9.07
N ALA A 68 -5.25 -10.63 -10.01
CA ALA A 68 -4.66 -11.67 -10.85
C ALA A 68 -3.48 -11.14 -11.69
N LYS A 69 -3.60 -9.93 -12.24
CA LYS A 69 -2.50 -9.28 -12.98
C LYS A 69 -1.35 -8.87 -12.04
N SER A 70 -1.65 -8.45 -10.83
CA SER A 70 -0.65 -8.06 -9.82
C SER A 70 0.19 -9.27 -9.41
N ILE A 71 -0.46 -10.35 -8.96
CA ILE A 71 0.23 -11.56 -8.53
C ILE A 71 0.99 -12.24 -9.67
N LEU A 72 0.48 -12.18 -10.91
CA LEU A 72 1.18 -12.68 -12.08
C LEU A 72 2.50 -11.95 -12.32
N ARG A 73 2.49 -10.61 -12.24
CA ARG A 73 3.71 -9.79 -12.38
C ARG A 73 4.71 -10.08 -11.25
N GLU A 74 4.20 -10.19 -10.02
CA GLU A 74 5.03 -10.54 -8.87
C GLU A 74 5.68 -11.91 -9.04
N LYS A 75 4.92 -12.92 -9.50
CA LYS A 75 5.46 -14.27 -9.77
C LYS A 75 6.55 -14.26 -10.82
N ILE A 76 6.40 -13.48 -11.90
CA ILE A 76 7.44 -13.31 -12.92
C ILE A 76 8.70 -12.68 -12.31
N LYS A 77 8.56 -11.62 -11.49
CA LYS A 77 9.68 -10.99 -10.79
C LYS A 77 10.35 -11.98 -9.82
N GLU A 78 9.56 -12.70 -9.03
CA GLU A 78 10.05 -13.72 -8.08
C GLU A 78 10.91 -14.77 -8.79
N ILE A 79 10.42 -15.33 -9.90
CA ILE A 79 11.16 -16.33 -10.68
C ILE A 79 12.48 -15.76 -11.20
N GLU A 80 12.47 -14.55 -11.72
CA GLU A 80 13.68 -13.91 -12.23
C GLU A 80 14.66 -13.58 -11.11
N VAL A 81 14.19 -13.05 -9.98
CA VAL A 81 14.99 -12.74 -8.80
C VAL A 81 15.70 -13.98 -8.27
N LEU A 82 15.00 -15.12 -8.20
CA LEU A 82 15.57 -16.39 -7.70
C LEU A 82 16.72 -16.94 -8.55
N LYS A 83 16.93 -16.46 -9.78
CA LYS A 83 18.09 -16.82 -10.59
C LYS A 83 19.39 -16.19 -10.07
N TYR A 84 19.28 -15.07 -9.36
CA TYR A 84 20.44 -14.25 -8.93
C TYR A 84 20.57 -14.14 -7.42
N PHE A 85 19.47 -14.24 -6.67
CA PHE A 85 19.39 -13.99 -5.24
C PHE A 85 18.66 -15.10 -4.50
N LYS A 86 18.90 -15.15 -3.18
CA LYS A 86 18.10 -15.94 -2.24
C LYS A 86 17.35 -14.99 -1.32
N PHE A 87 16.11 -15.31 -0.99
CA PHE A 87 15.32 -14.52 -0.05
C PHE A 87 15.85 -14.63 1.38
N GLY A 88 15.56 -13.61 2.18
CA GLY A 88 15.88 -13.55 3.60
C GLY A 88 17.31 -13.10 3.93
N LEU A 89 18.10 -12.67 2.93
CA LEU A 89 19.50 -12.26 3.14
C LEU A 89 19.65 -10.81 3.58
N ASN A 90 18.70 -9.94 3.27
CA ASN A 90 18.78 -8.50 3.57
C ASN A 90 17.61 -8.04 4.44
N ASN A 91 17.60 -8.50 5.68
CA ASN A 91 16.51 -8.21 6.60
C ASN A 91 16.42 -6.75 7.04
N GLU A 92 17.53 -5.98 7.05
CA GLU A 92 17.53 -4.59 7.50
C GLU A 92 16.81 -3.67 6.50
N VAL A 93 17.17 -3.74 5.22
CA VAL A 93 16.54 -2.94 4.16
C VAL A 93 15.06 -3.30 4.01
N VAL A 94 14.72 -4.60 4.07
CA VAL A 94 13.31 -5.03 4.03
C VAL A 94 12.53 -4.50 5.22
N ASN A 95 13.12 -4.51 6.44
CA ASN A 95 12.47 -3.97 7.63
C ASN A 95 12.26 -2.47 7.54
N GLN A 96 13.24 -1.71 7.02
CA GLN A 96 13.11 -0.27 6.83
C GLN A 96 11.98 0.04 5.84
N ASN A 97 11.93 -0.63 4.68
CA ASN A 97 10.84 -0.46 3.71
C ASN A 97 9.48 -0.86 4.30
N LEU A 98 9.43 -1.87 5.19
CA LEU A 98 8.20 -2.21 5.90
C LEU A 98 7.75 -1.07 6.82
N ILE A 99 8.66 -0.43 7.54
CA ILE A 99 8.34 0.72 8.40
C ILE A 99 7.83 1.90 7.56
N GLU A 100 8.46 2.17 6.42
CA GLU A 100 8.01 3.20 5.48
C GLU A 100 6.60 2.90 4.93
N LEU A 101 6.33 1.64 4.57
CA LEU A 101 5.00 1.21 4.17
C LEU A 101 3.96 1.45 5.28
N ILE A 102 4.25 1.02 6.53
CA ILE A 102 3.38 1.21 7.69
C ILE A 102 3.06 2.70 7.89
N SER A 103 4.08 3.55 7.82
CA SER A 103 3.92 5.00 7.92
C SER A 103 3.05 5.57 6.80
N SER A 104 3.23 5.10 5.56
CA SER A 104 2.44 5.55 4.40
C SER A 104 0.96 5.16 4.49
N LEU A 105 0.64 4.08 5.22
CA LEU A 105 -0.72 3.65 5.50
C LEU A 105 -1.38 4.41 6.65
N GLY A 106 -0.64 5.30 7.33
CA GLY A 106 -1.13 6.03 8.50
C GLY A 106 -1.27 5.15 9.75
N ILE A 107 -0.65 3.97 9.77
CA ILE A 107 -0.63 3.05 10.91
C ILE A 107 0.48 3.49 11.86
N LYS A 108 0.19 3.50 13.16
CA LYS A 108 1.05 4.09 14.18
C LYS A 108 2.38 3.37 14.33
N ASP A 109 2.35 2.03 14.38
CA ASP A 109 3.54 1.23 14.65
C ASP A 109 3.41 -0.21 14.11
N LEU A 110 4.50 -0.97 14.20
CA LEU A 110 4.56 -2.35 13.74
C LEU A 110 3.56 -3.26 14.45
N SER A 111 3.28 -3.05 15.74
CA SER A 111 2.37 -3.90 16.53
C SER A 111 0.92 -3.74 16.07
N GLU A 112 0.51 -2.51 15.80
CA GLU A 112 -0.80 -2.20 15.22
C GLU A 112 -0.94 -2.83 13.83
N PHE A 113 0.10 -2.66 12.98
CA PHE A 113 0.13 -3.29 11.67
C PHE A 113 0.02 -4.81 11.72
N GLU A 114 0.79 -5.48 12.59
CA GLU A 114 0.71 -6.94 12.78
C GLU A 114 -0.69 -7.39 13.22
N THR A 115 -1.36 -6.58 14.02
CA THR A 115 -2.73 -6.85 14.45
C THR A 115 -3.71 -6.72 13.27
N GLU A 116 -3.58 -5.66 12.47
CA GLU A 116 -4.43 -5.45 11.29
C GLU A 116 -4.29 -6.57 10.27
N ILE A 117 -3.06 -6.89 9.85
CA ILE A 117 -2.82 -7.93 8.85
C ILE A 117 -3.27 -9.30 9.34
N LYS A 118 -3.12 -9.60 10.65
CA LYS A 118 -3.60 -10.83 11.25
C LYS A 118 -5.13 -10.94 11.19
N ASN A 119 -5.85 -9.85 11.46
CA ASN A 119 -7.31 -9.80 11.31
C ASN A 119 -7.76 -10.03 9.87
N LEU A 120 -6.91 -9.70 8.90
CA LEU A 120 -7.11 -9.95 7.48
C LEU A 120 -6.62 -11.33 7.03
N ASN A 121 -6.17 -12.21 7.93
CA ASN A 121 -5.54 -13.50 7.66
C ASN A 121 -4.27 -13.41 6.79
N LEU A 122 -3.57 -12.28 6.84
CA LEU A 122 -2.25 -12.10 6.23
C LEU A 122 -1.15 -12.24 7.31
N THR A 123 0.08 -12.47 6.87
CA THR A 123 1.25 -12.54 7.75
C THR A 123 2.24 -11.43 7.43
N LYS A 124 3.05 -11.06 8.41
CA LYS A 124 4.14 -10.11 8.19
C LYS A 124 5.15 -10.64 7.16
N GLU A 125 5.42 -11.93 7.17
CA GLU A 125 6.31 -12.61 6.23
C GLU A 125 5.79 -12.49 4.79
N PHE A 126 4.48 -12.59 4.59
CA PHE A 126 3.86 -12.37 3.28
C PHE A 126 4.16 -10.96 2.76
N VAL A 127 3.96 -9.93 3.59
CA VAL A 127 4.23 -8.54 3.20
C VAL A 127 5.73 -8.31 2.97
N LYS A 128 6.58 -8.81 3.87
CA LYS A 128 8.04 -8.70 3.74
C LYS A 128 8.56 -9.38 2.47
N LYS A 129 8.01 -10.53 2.10
CA LYS A 129 8.39 -11.21 0.85
C LYS A 129 8.09 -10.35 -0.37
N LYS A 130 6.93 -9.68 -0.41
CA LYS A 130 6.58 -8.76 -1.51
C LYS A 130 7.56 -7.60 -1.61
N ILE A 131 7.87 -6.97 -0.47
CA ILE A 131 8.87 -5.89 -0.40
C ILE A 131 10.24 -6.39 -0.90
N GLU A 132 10.68 -7.56 -0.47
CA GLU A 132 11.97 -8.12 -0.84
C GLU A 132 12.04 -8.42 -2.35
N ILE A 133 10.97 -8.96 -2.96
CA ILE A 133 10.89 -9.19 -4.40
C ILE A 133 11.08 -7.86 -5.15
N GLU A 134 10.41 -6.79 -4.74
CA GLU A 134 10.52 -5.48 -5.39
C GLU A 134 11.93 -4.89 -5.25
N ILE A 135 12.54 -4.96 -4.06
CA ILE A 135 13.91 -4.48 -3.82
C ILE A 135 14.90 -5.21 -4.73
N LEU A 136 14.85 -6.55 -4.73
CA LEU A 136 15.78 -7.37 -5.50
C LEU A 136 15.54 -7.24 -7.01
N TRP A 137 14.30 -7.12 -7.45
CA TRP A 137 13.96 -6.81 -8.83
C TRP A 137 14.54 -5.48 -9.27
N ASN A 138 14.36 -4.42 -8.48
CA ASN A 138 14.92 -3.11 -8.77
C ASN A 138 16.46 -3.15 -8.83
N GLN A 139 17.10 -3.96 -7.99
CA GLN A 139 18.55 -4.17 -8.03
C GLN A 139 18.99 -4.84 -9.34
N ILE A 140 18.26 -5.85 -9.84
CA ILE A 140 18.53 -6.48 -11.14
C ILE A 140 18.42 -5.44 -12.26
N ILE A 141 17.33 -4.69 -12.29
CA ILE A 141 17.08 -3.66 -13.30
C ILE A 141 18.20 -2.61 -13.28
N PHE A 142 18.52 -2.09 -12.09
CA PHE A 142 19.60 -1.12 -11.93
C PHE A 142 20.93 -1.66 -12.46
N ASN A 143 21.32 -2.86 -12.03
CA ASN A 143 22.60 -3.46 -12.48
C ASN A 143 22.63 -3.71 -13.99
N LYS A 144 21.51 -4.09 -14.59
CA LYS A 144 21.39 -4.35 -16.03
C LYS A 144 21.50 -3.06 -16.88
N TYR A 145 21.00 -1.95 -16.36
CA TYR A 145 20.83 -0.73 -17.14
C TYR A 145 21.73 0.44 -16.71
N LYS A 146 22.36 0.40 -15.51
CA LYS A 146 23.20 1.49 -15.00
C LYS A 146 24.29 1.96 -15.99
N ASN A 147 24.87 1.03 -16.77
CA ASN A 147 25.90 1.37 -17.77
C ASN A 147 25.32 1.83 -19.13
N LYS A 148 23.98 1.74 -19.29
CA LYS A 148 23.28 2.23 -20.49
C LYS A 148 22.67 3.62 -20.29
N LEU A 149 22.63 4.07 -19.04
CA LEU A 149 22.20 5.42 -18.67
C LEU A 149 23.41 6.35 -18.72
N SER A 150 23.77 6.80 -19.93
CA SER A 150 24.66 7.96 -20.05
C SER A 150 23.80 9.20 -19.85
N ILE A 151 23.89 9.81 -18.68
CA ILE A 151 23.31 11.12 -18.43
C ILE A 151 24.26 12.13 -19.08
N ASP A 152 23.86 12.72 -20.20
CA ASP A 152 24.57 13.82 -20.84
C ASP A 152 24.17 15.11 -20.09
N GLU A 153 24.91 15.43 -19.03
CA GLU A 153 24.66 16.59 -18.17
C GLU A 153 24.75 17.90 -18.98
N GLU A 154 25.66 17.96 -19.98
CA GLU A 154 25.82 19.14 -20.84
C GLU A 154 24.58 19.32 -21.71
N LYS A 155 24.04 18.26 -22.26
CA LYS A 155 22.79 18.30 -23.03
C LYS A 155 21.62 18.74 -22.17
N ILE A 156 21.44 18.15 -20.99
CA ILE A 156 20.36 18.52 -20.06
C ILE A 156 20.46 19.99 -19.67
N LYS A 157 21.67 20.48 -19.35
CA LYS A 157 21.91 21.87 -19.02
C LYS A 157 21.59 22.80 -20.18
N LYS A 158 21.95 22.40 -21.40
CA LYS A 158 21.65 23.16 -22.62
C LYS A 158 20.14 23.22 -22.87
N ASP A 159 19.46 22.06 -22.79
CA ASP A 159 18.02 21.94 -22.99
C ASP A 159 17.25 22.76 -21.93
N LEU A 160 17.72 22.76 -20.66
CA LEU A 160 17.17 23.59 -19.60
C LEU A 160 17.34 25.08 -19.87
N ILE A 161 18.54 25.52 -20.26
CA ILE A 161 18.81 26.93 -20.61
C ILE A 161 17.96 27.36 -21.81
N GLU A 162 17.79 26.50 -22.81
CA GLU A 162 16.97 26.78 -23.98
C GLU A 162 15.47 26.87 -23.62
N SER A 163 14.98 25.96 -22.75
CA SER A 163 13.61 26.02 -22.25
C SER A 163 13.35 27.29 -21.41
N LEU A 164 14.30 27.71 -20.57
CA LEU A 164 14.22 28.98 -19.84
C LEU A 164 14.25 30.22 -20.74
N LYS A 165 15.03 30.18 -21.81
CA LYS A 165 15.04 31.29 -22.78
C LYS A 165 13.76 31.37 -23.62
N ASN A 166 13.15 30.22 -23.90
CA ASN A 166 11.91 30.12 -24.67
C ASN A 166 10.65 30.34 -23.83
N SER A 167 10.73 30.17 -22.52
CA SER A 167 9.70 30.61 -21.59
C SER A 167 9.71 32.13 -21.53
N LYS A 168 8.98 32.75 -22.45
CA LYS A 168 8.61 34.18 -22.38
C LYS A 168 7.56 34.35 -21.28
N GLY A 169 7.92 34.20 -20.06
CA GLY A 169 7.07 34.39 -18.91
C GLY A 169 7.91 34.99 -17.80
N GLU A 170 7.41 36.02 -17.17
CA GLU A 170 7.83 36.39 -15.84
C GLU A 170 7.72 35.11 -15.01
N VAL A 171 8.80 34.71 -14.34
CA VAL A 171 8.73 33.63 -13.36
C VAL A 171 7.96 34.24 -12.19
N GLU A 172 6.68 33.96 -12.10
CA GLU A 172 5.91 34.29 -10.92
C GLU A 172 6.35 33.38 -9.79
N GLU A 173 7.05 33.93 -8.84
CA GLU A 173 7.44 33.22 -7.62
C GLU A 173 6.32 33.42 -6.59
N TYR A 174 5.65 32.33 -6.23
CA TYR A 174 4.59 32.37 -5.24
C TYR A 174 5.14 31.93 -3.89
N TYR A 175 5.12 32.81 -2.91
CA TYR A 175 5.35 32.45 -1.53
C TYR A 175 4.03 31.99 -0.91
N LEU A 176 3.96 30.68 -0.64
CA LEU A 176 2.77 30.10 -0.01
C LEU A 176 2.96 30.01 1.49
N TYR A 177 1.97 30.50 2.21
CA TYR A 177 1.91 30.41 3.67
C TYR A 177 0.64 29.64 4.04
N GLU A 178 0.74 28.85 5.11
CA GLU A 178 -0.42 28.08 5.61
C GLU A 178 -0.65 28.35 7.09
N ILE A 179 -1.90 28.28 7.51
CA ILE A 179 -2.31 28.23 8.91
C ILE A 179 -2.92 26.86 9.16
N LEU A 180 -2.21 26.02 9.90
CA LEU A 180 -2.70 24.71 10.32
C LEU A 180 -3.52 24.90 11.61
N PHE A 181 -4.82 24.62 11.58
CA PHE A 181 -5.65 24.74 12.77
C PHE A 181 -6.40 23.46 13.07
N SER A 182 -6.67 23.21 14.36
CA SER A 182 -7.52 22.12 14.81
C SER A 182 -8.92 22.66 15.06
N PRO A 183 -9.95 22.19 14.32
CA PRO A 183 -11.29 22.68 14.54
C PRO A 183 -11.83 22.28 15.92
N THR A 184 -12.60 23.15 16.53
CA THR A 184 -13.22 22.92 17.86
C THR A 184 -14.15 21.69 17.85
N SER A 185 -14.80 21.43 16.70
CA SER A 185 -15.54 20.20 16.40
C SER A 185 -15.75 20.11 14.89
N THR A 186 -16.00 18.90 14.38
CA THR A 186 -16.26 18.66 12.95
C THR A 186 -17.42 19.49 12.40
N SER A 187 -18.42 19.82 13.24
CA SER A 187 -19.58 20.65 12.87
C SER A 187 -19.28 22.17 12.86
N LYS A 188 -18.10 22.60 13.31
CA LYS A 188 -17.71 24.02 13.42
C LYS A 188 -16.56 24.43 12.51
N ILE A 189 -16.15 23.58 11.59
CA ILE A 189 -15.02 23.84 10.69
C ILE A 189 -15.23 25.16 9.92
N GLU A 190 -16.40 25.37 9.35
CA GLU A 190 -16.74 26.58 8.58
C GLU A 190 -16.73 27.84 9.47
N GLU A 191 -17.26 27.76 10.68
CA GLU A 191 -17.26 28.88 11.64
C GLU A 191 -15.82 29.25 12.05
N ASP A 192 -14.97 28.26 12.32
CA ASP A 192 -13.60 28.47 12.70
C ASP A 192 -12.76 29.01 11.51
N GLN A 193 -13.05 28.56 10.26
CA GLN A 193 -12.43 29.13 9.06
C GLN A 193 -12.79 30.61 8.86
N GLU A 194 -14.07 30.97 9.04
CA GLU A 194 -14.50 32.37 8.92
C GLU A 194 -13.86 33.26 9.98
N LYS A 195 -13.67 32.76 11.20
CA LYS A 195 -12.92 33.49 12.26
C LYS A 195 -11.48 33.75 11.84
N ILE A 196 -10.81 32.73 11.25
CA ILE A 196 -9.43 32.86 10.78
C ILE A 196 -9.35 33.86 9.62
N LYS A 197 -10.25 33.76 8.63
CA LYS A 197 -10.32 34.71 7.50
C LYS A 197 -10.53 36.16 7.98
N LYS A 198 -11.43 36.35 8.92
CA LYS A 198 -11.68 37.66 9.53
C LYS A 198 -10.44 38.19 10.25
N SER A 199 -9.78 37.34 11.03
CA SER A 199 -8.54 37.71 11.72
C SER A 199 -7.43 38.09 10.73
N ILE A 200 -7.29 37.35 9.59
CA ILE A 200 -6.34 37.71 8.54
C ILE A 200 -6.61 39.12 8.00
N SER A 201 -7.88 39.49 7.80
CA SER A 201 -8.25 40.81 7.30
C SER A 201 -8.01 41.93 8.32
N GLU A 202 -8.08 41.63 9.63
CA GLU A 202 -7.94 42.63 10.71
C GLU A 202 -6.51 42.84 11.15
N ILE A 203 -5.72 41.78 11.31
CA ILE A 203 -4.37 41.83 11.92
C ILE A 203 -3.27 41.27 11.03
N GLY A 204 -3.60 40.80 9.82
CA GLY A 204 -2.67 40.22 8.85
C GLY A 204 -2.41 38.74 9.07
N PHE A 205 -1.87 38.10 8.03
CA PHE A 205 -1.66 36.64 8.00
C PHE A 205 -0.70 36.17 9.12
N GLU A 206 0.44 36.82 9.26
CA GLU A 206 1.48 36.41 10.22
C GLU A 206 0.99 36.41 11.67
N ASN A 207 0.30 37.49 12.09
CA ASN A 207 -0.25 37.57 13.43
C ASN A 207 -1.38 36.56 13.65
N THR A 208 -2.21 36.34 12.62
CA THR A 208 -3.25 35.31 12.66
C THR A 208 -2.65 33.91 12.78
N ALA A 209 -1.57 33.63 12.04
CA ALA A 209 -0.87 32.34 12.13
C ALA A 209 -0.33 32.09 13.54
N ARG A 210 0.26 33.10 14.19
CA ARG A 210 0.73 32.99 15.59
C ARG A 210 -0.36 32.66 16.60
N ILE A 211 -1.62 33.06 16.31
CA ILE A 211 -2.76 32.85 17.21
C ILE A 211 -3.43 31.50 16.96
N PHE A 212 -3.59 31.11 15.70
CA PHE A 212 -4.43 29.99 15.32
C PHE A 212 -3.67 28.77 14.81
N SER A 213 -2.40 28.93 14.35
CA SER A 213 -1.66 27.80 13.84
C SER A 213 -1.15 26.89 14.95
N ILE A 214 -1.36 25.60 14.77
CA ILE A 214 -0.79 24.55 15.63
C ILE A 214 0.60 24.12 15.16
N SER A 215 1.06 24.62 14.00
CA SER A 215 2.43 24.40 13.50
C SER A 215 3.39 25.35 14.21
N THR A 216 4.52 24.83 14.64
CA THR A 216 5.61 25.57 15.30
C THR A 216 6.78 25.86 14.35
N SER A 217 6.55 25.87 13.04
CA SER A 217 7.57 26.20 12.03
C SER A 217 7.80 27.69 11.91
#